data_bc16df624bb16c9fb462a724808284cf
#
_entry.id   bc16df624bb16c9fb462a724808284cf
#
_cell.length_a   1.000
_cell.length_b   1.000
_cell.length_c   1.000
_cell.angle_alpha   90.00
_cell.angle_beta   90.00
_cell.angle_gamma   90.00
#
_symmetry.space_group_name_H-M   'P 1'
#
loop_
_entity.id
_entity.type
_entity.pdbx_description
1 polymer ?
#
loop_
_entity_poly.entity_id
_entity_poly.type
_entity_poly.pdbx_seq_one_letter_code
_entity_poly.pdbx_strand_id
1 'polypeptide(L)'
;MSKSRNLSNADTVICMKQIFPEEIEVDPVTVYNNDVRTPLDSRPWILLNMVNSVDGFISFEGRAGGLSGPADKTIYQIIRGLADIILVGAGTVRAENYKAPKTPESNLAELRESRGQEKRPRIAVLSGELNLDPDMGLFADRHPEDKPPLIYTKSESMKKNASQFKSS
;
A
#
# COMPACT_ATOMS: atom_id res chain seq x y z
N MET A 1 -8.86 46.36 -0.59
CA MET A 1 -9.58 45.28 -1.29
C MET A 1 -8.65 44.06 -1.41
N SER A 2 -8.74 43.12 -0.48
CA SER A 2 -7.91 41.93 -0.41
C SER A 2 -8.57 40.85 -1.25
N LYS A 3 -7.88 40.37 -2.30
CA LYS A 3 -8.32 39.20 -3.07
C LYS A 3 -8.01 37.93 -2.26
N SER A 4 -9.04 37.31 -1.71
CA SER A 4 -8.95 35.96 -1.20
C SER A 4 -8.60 35.01 -2.33
N ARG A 5 -7.42 34.37 -2.28
CA ARG A 5 -7.08 33.25 -3.14
C ARG A 5 -7.91 32.05 -2.67
N ASN A 6 -8.80 31.59 -3.54
CA ASN A 6 -9.39 30.26 -3.40
C ASN A 6 -8.28 29.22 -3.58
N LEU A 7 -7.83 28.62 -2.49
CA LEU A 7 -6.98 27.42 -2.51
C LEU A 7 -7.88 26.27 -2.97
N SER A 8 -7.57 25.75 -4.14
CA SER A 8 -8.18 24.52 -4.64
C SER A 8 -7.80 23.34 -3.73
N ASN A 9 -8.71 22.39 -3.56
CA ASN A 9 -8.63 21.21 -2.66
C ASN A 9 -7.45 20.24 -2.92
N ALA A 10 -6.42 20.64 -3.68
CA ALA A 10 -5.31 19.78 -4.07
C ALA A 10 -4.06 19.87 -3.16
N ASP A 11 -3.98 20.86 -2.26
CA ASP A 11 -2.73 21.16 -1.53
C ASP A 11 -2.91 21.16 0.00
N THR A 12 -3.70 20.28 0.55
CA THR A 12 -3.64 20.07 2.01
C THR A 12 -2.41 19.23 2.31
N VAL A 13 -1.25 19.87 2.36
CA VAL A 13 -0.05 19.26 2.97
C VAL A 13 -0.41 18.95 4.42
N ILE A 14 -0.57 17.68 4.75
CA ILE A 14 -0.74 17.26 6.14
C ILE A 14 0.60 17.46 6.82
N CYS A 15 0.73 18.59 7.52
CA CYS A 15 1.90 18.84 8.36
C CYS A 15 1.86 17.83 9.51
N MET A 16 2.91 17.04 9.65
CA MET A 16 3.08 16.08 10.75
C MET A 16 4.18 16.59 11.67
N LYS A 17 4.06 16.22 12.94
CA LYS A 17 5.03 16.59 13.97
C LYS A 17 5.80 15.36 14.42
N GLN A 18 7.10 15.37 14.23
CA GLN A 18 7.99 14.42 14.86
C GLN A 18 8.10 14.80 16.34
N ILE A 19 7.92 13.85 17.23
CA ILE A 19 7.97 14.08 18.68
C ILE A 19 9.26 13.55 19.33
N PHE A 20 10.06 12.80 18.58
CA PHE A 20 11.34 12.24 19.03
C PHE A 20 12.29 12.07 17.83
N PRO A 21 13.60 12.32 17.94
CA PRO A 21 14.34 12.83 19.11
C PRO A 21 14.09 14.32 19.43
N GLU A 22 13.55 15.06 18.50
CA GLU A 22 13.23 16.49 18.62
C GLU A 22 11.80 16.74 18.14
N GLU A 23 11.16 17.72 18.77
CA GLU A 23 9.80 18.13 18.44
C GLU A 23 9.82 19.16 17.31
N ILE A 24 9.68 18.69 16.05
CA ILE A 24 9.74 19.51 14.83
C ILE A 24 8.62 19.15 13.86
N GLU A 25 8.21 20.13 13.06
CA GLU A 25 7.34 19.87 11.90
C GLU A 25 8.13 19.18 10.79
N VAL A 26 7.55 18.13 10.20
CA VAL A 26 8.21 17.31 9.19
C VAL A 26 7.30 17.02 8.00
N ASP A 27 7.90 16.89 6.83
CA ASP A 27 7.27 16.23 5.70
C ASP A 27 7.44 14.70 5.86
N PRO A 28 6.34 13.96 6.03
CA PRO A 28 6.41 12.51 6.24
C PRO A 28 7.01 11.76 5.04
N VAL A 29 6.87 12.26 3.81
CA VAL A 29 7.50 11.65 2.62
C VAL A 29 9.02 11.67 2.79
N THR A 30 9.56 12.82 3.17
CA THR A 30 11.01 13.00 3.39
C THR A 30 11.50 12.09 4.53
N VAL A 31 10.78 12.02 5.65
CA VAL A 31 11.16 11.18 6.80
C VAL A 31 11.25 9.71 6.38
N TYR A 32 10.18 9.17 5.78
CA TYR A 32 10.16 7.76 5.36
C TYR A 32 11.09 7.47 4.18
N ASN A 33 11.37 8.47 3.33
CA ASN A 33 12.30 8.32 2.23
C ASN A 33 13.75 8.23 2.70
N ASN A 34 14.12 8.99 3.71
CA ASN A 34 15.50 9.06 4.23
C ASN A 34 15.82 7.93 5.21
N ASP A 35 14.85 7.15 5.61
CA ASP A 35 15.06 5.98 6.46
C ASP A 35 15.90 4.92 5.72
N VAL A 36 17.05 4.59 6.30
CA VAL A 36 18.00 3.63 5.71
C VAL A 36 17.51 2.21 5.94
N ARG A 37 17.09 1.55 4.86
CA ARG A 37 16.54 0.20 4.88
C ARG A 37 17.46 -0.77 4.15
N THR A 38 18.58 -1.08 4.78
CA THR A 38 19.54 -2.04 4.20
C THR A 38 19.02 -3.46 4.44
N PRO A 39 18.75 -4.23 3.37
CA PRO A 39 18.41 -5.64 3.51
C PRO A 39 19.56 -6.40 4.19
N LEU A 40 19.22 -7.28 5.12
CA LEU A 40 20.18 -8.20 5.73
C LEU A 40 20.16 -9.52 4.95
N ASP A 41 21.36 -9.98 4.52
CA ASP A 41 21.63 -11.31 3.95
C ASP A 41 20.43 -12.05 3.36
N SER A 42 20.05 -11.75 2.15
CA SER A 42 18.93 -12.39 1.43
C SER A 42 17.51 -12.21 2.01
N ARG A 43 17.31 -11.34 2.98
CA ARG A 43 15.99 -11.01 3.52
C ARG A 43 15.54 -9.60 3.08
N PRO A 44 14.28 -9.45 2.67
CA PRO A 44 13.73 -8.13 2.37
C PRO A 44 13.60 -7.30 3.66
N TRP A 45 13.67 -5.98 3.54
CA TRP A 45 13.20 -5.09 4.59
C TRP A 45 11.68 -5.09 4.61
N ILE A 46 11.08 -5.21 5.79
CA ILE A 46 9.62 -5.26 5.95
C ILE A 46 9.16 -4.02 6.70
N LEU A 47 8.26 -3.26 6.09
CA LEU A 47 7.50 -2.19 6.74
C LEU A 47 6.12 -2.72 7.08
N LEU A 48 5.68 -2.52 8.31
CA LEU A 48 4.36 -2.89 8.79
C LEU A 48 3.56 -1.62 9.07
N ASN A 49 2.35 -1.53 8.51
CA ASN A 49 1.39 -0.49 8.86
C ASN A 49 0.14 -1.17 9.41
N MET A 50 -0.18 -0.86 10.64
CA MET A 50 -1.37 -1.39 11.32
C MET A 50 -2.04 -0.28 12.13
N VAL A 51 -3.35 -0.25 12.09
CA VAL A 51 -4.18 0.59 12.93
C VAL A 51 -5.05 -0.27 13.83
N ASN A 52 -5.17 0.14 15.08
CA ASN A 52 -6.09 -0.47 16.05
C ASN A 52 -6.77 0.61 16.89
N SER A 53 -7.93 0.29 17.43
CA SER A 53 -8.59 1.13 18.42
C SER A 53 -7.88 1.06 19.78
N VAL A 54 -8.19 1.99 20.67
CA VAL A 54 -7.61 2.05 22.02
C VAL A 54 -7.88 0.79 22.84
N ASP A 55 -9.02 0.13 22.60
CA ASP A 55 -9.42 -1.14 23.20
C ASP A 55 -8.91 -2.38 22.45
N GLY A 56 -8.04 -2.19 21.43
CA GLY A 56 -7.29 -3.26 20.78
C GLY A 56 -7.99 -3.93 19.59
N PHE A 57 -9.15 -3.43 19.14
CA PHE A 57 -9.78 -3.96 17.93
C PHE A 57 -9.02 -3.55 16.66
N ILE A 58 -8.88 -4.46 15.71
CA ILE A 58 -8.20 -4.27 14.43
C ILE A 58 -9.18 -4.07 13.26
N SER A 59 -10.47 -4.11 13.54
CA SER A 59 -11.51 -3.88 12.53
C SER A 59 -12.77 -3.30 13.17
N PHE A 60 -13.52 -2.52 12.40
CA PHE A 60 -14.86 -2.06 12.70
C PHE A 60 -15.78 -2.55 11.59
N GLU A 61 -16.86 -3.23 11.95
CA GLU A 61 -17.77 -3.89 10.98
C GLU A 61 -17.05 -4.76 9.94
N GLY A 62 -16.00 -5.48 10.37
CA GLY A 62 -15.22 -6.38 9.51
C GLY A 62 -14.22 -5.69 8.59
N ARG A 63 -14.01 -4.37 8.71
CA ARG A 63 -13.08 -3.58 7.89
C ARG A 63 -12.13 -2.76 8.75
N ALA A 64 -10.87 -2.68 8.34
CA ALA A 64 -9.88 -1.84 8.99
C ALA A 64 -10.06 -0.35 8.65
N GLY A 65 -10.61 -0.04 7.48
CA GLY A 65 -10.79 1.33 7.00
C GLY A 65 -11.64 2.23 7.89
N GLY A 66 -12.53 1.67 8.72
CA GLY A 66 -13.32 2.41 9.70
C GLY A 66 -12.52 2.96 10.89
N LEU A 67 -11.33 2.41 11.15
CA LEU A 67 -10.42 2.84 12.21
C LEU A 67 -9.41 3.89 11.73
N SER A 68 -9.21 4.01 10.42
CA SER A 68 -8.18 4.83 9.81
C SER A 68 -8.62 6.29 9.67
N GLY A 69 -7.90 7.21 10.32
CA GLY A 69 -8.06 8.65 10.15
C GLY A 69 -7.28 9.21 8.93
N PRO A 70 -7.43 10.52 8.63
CA PRO A 70 -6.73 11.14 7.50
C PRO A 70 -5.20 11.03 7.57
N ALA A 71 -4.61 11.24 8.75
CA ALA A 71 -3.17 11.12 8.96
C ALA A 71 -2.66 9.70 8.70
N ASP A 72 -3.35 8.68 9.22
CA ASP A 72 -3.01 7.27 8.98
C ASP A 72 -3.12 6.92 7.49
N LYS A 73 -4.15 7.40 6.80
CA LYS A 73 -4.30 7.21 5.36
C LYS A 73 -3.15 7.82 4.56
N THR A 74 -2.65 8.99 4.98
CA THR A 74 -1.49 9.62 4.36
C THR A 74 -0.23 8.76 4.55
N ILE A 75 0.06 8.33 5.77
CA ILE A 75 1.20 7.43 6.04
C ILE A 75 1.07 6.12 5.26
N TYR A 76 -0.12 5.53 5.24
CA TYR A 76 -0.41 4.33 4.46
C TYR A 76 -0.08 4.50 2.97
N GLN A 77 -0.45 5.64 2.36
CA GLN A 77 -0.13 5.94 0.96
C GLN A 77 1.38 6.12 0.74
N ILE A 78 2.06 6.82 1.65
CA ILE A 78 3.51 7.04 1.59
C ILE A 78 4.26 5.71 1.64
N ILE A 79 3.99 4.87 2.63
CA ILE A 79 4.64 3.57 2.80
C ILE A 79 4.42 2.69 1.57
N ARG A 80 3.20 2.67 1.04
CA ARG A 80 2.87 1.93 -0.20
C ARG A 80 3.61 2.51 -1.40
N GLY A 81 3.69 3.84 -1.52
CA GLY A 81 4.42 4.52 -2.58
C GLY A 81 5.92 4.22 -2.56
N LEU A 82 6.51 3.96 -1.42
CA LEU A 82 7.93 3.64 -1.26
C LEU A 82 8.27 2.15 -1.40
N ALA A 83 7.29 1.27 -1.28
CA ALA A 83 7.49 -0.18 -1.33
C ALA A 83 7.73 -0.70 -2.76
N ASP A 84 8.58 -1.71 -2.93
CA ASP A 84 8.69 -2.49 -4.17
C ASP A 84 7.50 -3.44 -4.32
N ILE A 85 7.15 -4.10 -3.21
CA ILE A 85 6.09 -5.10 -3.14
C ILE A 85 5.20 -4.81 -1.94
N ILE A 86 3.90 -4.92 -2.14
CA ILE A 86 2.90 -4.83 -1.07
C ILE A 86 2.36 -6.23 -0.83
N LEU A 87 2.66 -6.81 0.34
CA LEU A 87 2.15 -8.12 0.74
C LEU A 87 0.83 -7.97 1.49
N VAL A 88 -0.19 -8.70 1.05
CA VAL A 88 -1.53 -8.66 1.64
C VAL A 88 -2.13 -10.06 1.76
N GLY A 89 -2.89 -10.32 2.81
CA GLY A 89 -3.63 -11.56 2.98
C GLY A 89 -4.88 -11.62 2.10
N ALA A 90 -5.21 -12.81 1.58
CA ALA A 90 -6.41 -13.02 0.75
C ALA A 90 -7.72 -12.65 1.47
N GLY A 91 -7.77 -12.78 2.80
CA GLY A 91 -8.91 -12.30 3.61
C GLY A 91 -9.13 -10.80 3.43
N THR A 92 -8.09 -10.00 3.59
CA THR A 92 -8.11 -8.55 3.39
C THR A 92 -8.45 -8.19 1.94
N VAL A 93 -7.86 -8.91 0.97
CA VAL A 93 -8.14 -8.69 -0.46
C VAL A 93 -9.63 -8.79 -0.76
N ARG A 94 -10.31 -9.80 -0.19
CA ARG A 94 -11.76 -9.97 -0.36
C ARG A 94 -12.59 -8.95 0.42
N ALA A 95 -12.26 -8.74 1.70
CA ALA A 95 -13.04 -7.86 2.59
C ALA A 95 -13.00 -6.39 2.14
N GLU A 96 -11.84 -5.93 1.68
CA GLU A 96 -11.63 -4.54 1.25
C GLU A 96 -11.85 -4.34 -0.26
N ASN A 97 -12.25 -5.38 -0.99
CA ASN A 97 -12.38 -5.34 -2.45
C ASN A 97 -11.13 -4.73 -3.11
N TYR A 98 -9.99 -5.36 -2.85
CA TYR A 98 -8.68 -4.82 -3.20
C TYR A 98 -8.54 -4.62 -4.71
N LYS A 99 -8.00 -3.47 -5.10
CA LYS A 99 -7.80 -3.10 -6.50
C LYS A 99 -6.31 -3.06 -6.85
N ALA A 100 -6.03 -3.01 -8.15
CA ALA A 100 -4.71 -2.74 -8.65
C ALA A 100 -4.17 -1.41 -8.09
N PRO A 101 -2.86 -1.30 -7.80
CA PRO A 101 -2.29 -0.09 -7.23
C PRO A 101 -2.39 1.07 -8.21
N LYS A 102 -2.73 2.23 -7.69
CA LYS A 102 -2.69 3.48 -8.47
C LYS A 102 -1.25 3.97 -8.58
N THR A 103 -0.99 4.79 -9.60
CA THR A 103 0.25 5.55 -9.67
C THR A 103 0.36 6.43 -8.44
N PRO A 104 1.48 6.41 -7.72
CA PRO A 104 1.71 7.32 -6.60
C PRO A 104 1.64 8.79 -7.03
N GLU A 105 1.45 9.69 -6.08
CA GLU A 105 1.54 11.12 -6.32
C GLU A 105 2.92 11.51 -6.87
N SER A 106 3.01 12.68 -7.53
CA SER A 106 4.19 13.09 -8.31
C SER A 106 5.51 12.98 -7.55
N ASN A 107 5.57 13.44 -6.31
CA ASN A 107 6.77 13.37 -5.47
C ASN A 107 7.21 11.90 -5.17
N LEU A 108 6.28 11.03 -4.88
CA LEU A 108 6.54 9.60 -4.68
C LEU A 108 6.89 8.89 -5.98
N ALA A 109 6.29 9.30 -7.11
CA ALA A 109 6.60 8.76 -8.42
C ALA A 109 8.05 9.09 -8.83
N GLU A 110 8.49 10.32 -8.64
CA GLU A 110 9.88 10.76 -8.87
C GLU A 110 10.88 10.00 -7.99
N LEU A 111 10.55 9.79 -6.71
CA LEU A 111 11.37 9.01 -5.79
C LEU A 111 11.50 7.54 -6.24
N ARG A 112 10.42 6.94 -6.73
CA ARG A 112 10.44 5.57 -7.28
C ARG A 112 11.35 5.49 -8.49
N GLU A 113 11.23 6.43 -9.43
CA GLU A 113 12.05 6.49 -10.63
C GLU A 113 13.54 6.64 -10.28
N SER A 114 13.89 7.54 -9.36
CA SER A 114 15.27 7.75 -8.92
C SER A 114 15.91 6.52 -8.28
N ARG A 115 15.10 5.61 -7.74
CA ARG A 115 15.50 4.33 -7.15
C ARG A 115 15.48 3.15 -8.13
N GLY A 116 15.09 3.38 -9.38
CA GLY A 116 14.92 2.31 -10.37
C GLY A 116 13.76 1.35 -10.06
N GLN A 117 12.79 1.79 -9.26
CA GLN A 117 11.59 1.01 -8.95
C GLN A 117 10.58 1.06 -10.09
N GLU A 118 9.71 0.07 -10.19
CA GLU A 118 8.56 0.10 -11.12
C GLU A 118 7.65 1.29 -10.81
N LYS A 119 6.93 1.82 -11.81
CA LYS A 119 6.02 2.98 -11.65
C LYS A 119 5.02 2.78 -10.51
N ARG A 120 4.56 1.56 -10.31
CA ARG A 120 3.62 1.15 -9.25
C ARG A 120 4.17 -0.05 -8.47
N PRO A 121 3.95 -0.12 -7.15
CA PRO A 121 4.37 -1.28 -6.38
C PRO A 121 3.63 -2.54 -6.83
N ARG A 122 4.31 -3.67 -6.88
CA ARG A 122 3.69 -4.94 -7.21
C ARG A 122 2.90 -5.47 -6.01
N ILE A 123 1.70 -5.99 -6.23
CA ILE A 123 0.94 -6.66 -5.18
C ILE A 123 1.37 -8.12 -5.08
N ALA A 124 1.53 -8.59 -3.85
CA ALA A 124 1.71 -10.00 -3.51
C ALA A 124 0.60 -10.44 -2.57
N VAL A 125 -0.10 -11.51 -2.89
CA VAL A 125 -1.22 -12.04 -2.10
C VAL A 125 -0.82 -13.34 -1.45
N LEU A 126 -0.98 -13.44 -0.13
CA LEU A 126 -0.84 -14.69 0.60
C LEU A 126 -2.21 -15.36 0.74
N SER A 127 -2.39 -16.52 0.09
CA SER A 127 -3.65 -17.25 0.07
C SER A 127 -3.45 -18.74 0.28
N GLY A 128 -3.76 -19.26 1.46
CA GLY A 128 -3.61 -20.69 1.74
C GLY A 128 -4.43 -21.58 0.80
N GLU A 129 -5.66 -21.20 0.52
CA GLU A 129 -6.61 -22.02 -0.27
C GLU A 129 -6.78 -21.55 -1.72
N LEU A 130 -6.08 -20.48 -2.15
CA LEU A 130 -6.24 -19.88 -3.47
C LEU A 130 -7.70 -19.48 -3.78
N ASN A 131 -8.45 -19.10 -2.74
CA ASN A 131 -9.82 -18.63 -2.86
C ASN A 131 -9.82 -17.13 -3.17
N LEU A 132 -9.56 -16.81 -4.43
CA LEU A 132 -9.55 -15.47 -5.00
C LEU A 132 -10.36 -15.52 -6.30
N ASP A 133 -11.11 -14.46 -6.55
CA ASP A 133 -11.84 -14.29 -7.80
C ASP A 133 -10.90 -13.65 -8.84
N PRO A 134 -10.65 -14.30 -10.00
CA PRO A 134 -9.83 -13.73 -11.06
C PRO A 134 -10.39 -12.44 -11.67
N ASP A 135 -11.69 -12.23 -11.57
CA ASP A 135 -12.37 -11.05 -12.14
C ASP A 135 -12.37 -9.85 -11.20
N MET A 136 -11.83 -10.00 -9.98
CA MET A 136 -11.73 -8.85 -9.07
C MET A 136 -10.75 -7.80 -9.59
N GLY A 137 -11.00 -6.52 -9.25
CA GLY A 137 -10.24 -5.38 -9.75
C GLY A 137 -8.73 -5.43 -9.53
N LEU A 138 -8.25 -6.26 -8.58
CA LEU A 138 -6.82 -6.51 -8.40
C LEU A 138 -6.17 -7.15 -9.64
N PHE A 139 -6.89 -8.00 -10.34
CA PHE A 139 -6.41 -8.72 -11.53
C PHE A 139 -6.93 -8.09 -12.82
N ALA A 140 -8.23 -7.77 -12.86
CA ALA A 140 -8.93 -7.27 -14.05
C ALA A 140 -8.60 -5.81 -14.40
N ASP A 141 -8.47 -4.92 -13.39
CA ASP A 141 -8.25 -3.48 -13.60
C ASP A 141 -6.76 -3.10 -13.63
N ARG A 142 -5.88 -4.06 -13.82
CA ARG A 142 -4.42 -3.85 -13.86
C ARG A 142 -4.02 -3.04 -15.09
N HIS A 143 -3.09 -2.08 -14.88
CA HIS A 143 -2.50 -1.36 -16.01
C HIS A 143 -1.69 -2.34 -16.90
N PRO A 144 -1.78 -2.24 -18.23
CA PRO A 144 -1.11 -3.19 -19.15
C PRO A 144 0.42 -3.30 -18.95
N GLU A 145 1.07 -2.21 -18.51
CA GLU A 145 2.52 -2.19 -18.25
C GLU A 145 2.90 -2.85 -16.91
N ASP A 146 1.94 -3.10 -16.01
CA ASP A 146 2.25 -3.63 -14.69
C ASP A 146 2.51 -5.13 -14.75
N LYS A 147 3.47 -5.58 -13.96
CA LYS A 147 3.67 -7.00 -13.71
C LYS A 147 2.44 -7.58 -13.01
N PRO A 148 2.00 -8.80 -13.37
CA PRO A 148 0.86 -9.42 -12.71
C PRO A 148 1.14 -9.59 -11.21
N PRO A 149 0.10 -9.57 -10.36
CA PRO A 149 0.25 -9.85 -8.93
C PRO A 149 0.93 -11.19 -8.67
N LEU A 150 1.70 -11.27 -7.60
CA LEU A 150 2.23 -12.54 -7.10
C LEU A 150 1.19 -13.21 -6.21
N ILE A 151 1.06 -14.50 -6.31
CA ILE A 151 0.20 -15.27 -5.39
C ILE A 151 1.06 -16.35 -4.73
N TYR A 152 1.20 -16.24 -3.41
CA TYR A 152 1.83 -17.26 -2.59
C TYR A 152 0.74 -18.18 -2.01
N THR A 153 0.81 -19.46 -2.33
CA THR A 153 -0.19 -20.45 -1.92
C THR A 153 0.44 -21.80 -1.62
N LYS A 154 -0.32 -22.71 -1.02
CA LYS A 154 0.10 -24.10 -0.82
C LYS A 154 0.15 -24.84 -2.17
N SER A 155 1.10 -25.77 -2.30
CA SER A 155 1.23 -26.59 -3.53
C SER A 155 -0.03 -27.37 -3.88
N GLU A 156 -0.77 -27.85 -2.89
CA GLU A 156 -2.04 -28.56 -3.09
C GLU A 156 -3.13 -27.64 -3.64
N SER A 157 -3.27 -26.44 -3.08
CA SER A 157 -4.25 -25.46 -3.53
C SER A 157 -3.93 -24.95 -4.93
N MET A 158 -2.64 -24.82 -5.27
CA MET A 158 -2.19 -24.48 -6.60
C MET A 158 -2.61 -25.55 -7.61
N LYS A 159 -2.36 -26.84 -7.32
CA LYS A 159 -2.77 -27.94 -8.22
C LYS A 159 -4.27 -27.99 -8.44
N LYS A 160 -5.06 -27.71 -7.41
CA LYS A 160 -6.53 -27.79 -7.46
C LYS A 160 -7.16 -26.60 -8.19
N ASN A 161 -6.66 -25.40 -7.96
CA ASN A 161 -7.37 -24.14 -8.27
C ASN A 161 -6.64 -23.22 -9.27
N ALA A 162 -5.39 -23.53 -9.69
CA ALA A 162 -4.62 -22.65 -10.56
C ALA A 162 -5.21 -22.44 -11.96
N SER A 163 -6.05 -23.35 -12.43
CA SER A 163 -6.67 -23.26 -13.76
C SER A 163 -7.54 -22.00 -13.91
N GLN A 164 -8.15 -21.50 -12.85
CA GLN A 164 -8.98 -20.29 -12.86
C GLN A 164 -8.19 -19.01 -13.20
N PHE A 165 -6.86 -19.02 -13.04
CA PHE A 165 -5.99 -17.87 -13.33
C PHE A 165 -5.24 -17.99 -14.65
N LYS A 166 -5.44 -19.04 -15.43
CA LYS A 166 -4.73 -19.25 -16.71
C LYS A 166 -5.31 -18.48 -17.88
N SER A 167 -6.48 -17.88 -17.73
CA SER A 167 -7.20 -17.15 -18.78
C SER A 167 -7.21 -15.63 -18.58
N SER A 168 -6.44 -15.10 -17.64
CA SER A 168 -6.39 -13.67 -17.33
C SER A 168 -5.07 -13.05 -17.72
#